data_ffb53d9ccd45bc9278a9b04fc024da4d
#
_entry.id   ffb53d9ccd45bc9278a9b04fc024da4d
#
_cell.length_a   1.000
_cell.length_b   1.000
_cell.length_c   1.000
_cell.angle_alpha   90.00
_cell.angle_beta   90.00
_cell.angle_gamma   90.00
#
_symmetry.space_group_name_H-M   'P 1'
#
loop_
_entity.id
_entity.type
_entity.pdbx_description
1 polymer ?
#
loop_
_entity_poly.entity_id
_entity_poly.type
_entity_poly.pdbx_seq_one_letter_code
_entity_poly.pdbx_strand_id
1 'polypeptide(L)'
;MANIAFDVPLHQSHLLSTAEINAFKDRIKALLIKEDAALVAHYYTDDAIQELAEENGGCVSDSLEMARFGSKVDASTLVVAGVKFMGETAKILSPEKRVLMPTLEATCSLDLGCPIDEFSHFCDQHPDRTVVVYANTSAAVKARSDWVVTSSIALEVA
;
A
#
# COMPACT_ATOMS: atom_id res chain seq x y z
N MET A 1 20.14 -30.94 -6.92
CA MET A 1 19.38 -29.82 -6.34
C MET A 1 20.06 -28.54 -6.81
N ALA A 2 19.42 -27.79 -7.69
CA ALA A 2 19.97 -26.54 -8.20
C ALA A 2 19.87 -25.47 -7.10
N ASN A 3 21.03 -24.92 -6.72
CA ASN A 3 21.10 -23.79 -5.79
C ASN A 3 20.63 -22.55 -6.57
N ILE A 4 19.39 -22.14 -6.41
CA ILE A 4 18.89 -20.89 -6.96
C ILE A 4 19.37 -19.80 -5.98
N ALA A 5 20.53 -19.22 -6.27
CA ALA A 5 20.98 -18.00 -5.62
C ALA A 5 20.09 -16.86 -6.15
N PHE A 6 19.15 -16.41 -5.35
CA PHE A 6 18.47 -15.15 -5.60
C PHE A 6 19.46 -14.02 -5.32
N ASP A 7 19.96 -13.40 -6.39
CA ASP A 7 20.72 -12.16 -6.28
C ASP A 7 19.72 -11.04 -5.96
N VAL A 8 19.41 -10.87 -4.68
CA VAL A 8 18.58 -9.75 -4.22
C VAL A 8 19.47 -8.52 -4.24
N PRO A 9 19.17 -7.51 -5.09
CA PRO A 9 19.92 -6.27 -5.07
C PRO A 9 19.85 -5.67 -3.66
N LEU A 10 20.94 -5.69 -2.92
CA LEU A 10 21.06 -4.97 -1.66
C LEU A 10 21.02 -3.49 -2.03
N HIS A 11 19.85 -2.87 -1.87
CA HIS A 11 19.76 -1.43 -1.94
C HIS A 11 20.60 -0.86 -0.80
N GLN A 12 21.76 -0.29 -1.12
CA GLN A 12 22.55 0.45 -0.14
C GLN A 12 21.76 1.71 0.19
N SER A 13 20.98 1.65 1.27
CA SER A 13 20.37 2.83 1.83
C SER A 13 21.51 3.80 2.19
N HIS A 14 21.51 4.98 1.58
CA HIS A 14 22.31 6.09 2.06
C HIS A 14 21.85 6.35 3.50
N LEU A 15 22.72 6.01 4.46
CA LEU A 15 22.47 6.31 5.86
C LEU A 15 22.51 7.84 6.02
N LEU A 16 21.36 8.46 6.08
CA LEU A 16 21.23 9.88 6.38
C LEU A 16 21.64 10.14 7.84
N SER A 17 22.33 11.23 8.08
CA SER A 17 22.56 11.71 9.45
C SER A 17 21.23 12.15 10.09
N THR A 18 21.18 12.15 11.41
CA THR A 18 20.01 12.65 12.15
C THR A 18 19.62 14.07 11.75
N ALA A 19 20.61 14.94 11.47
CA ALA A 19 20.36 16.30 11.01
C ALA A 19 19.68 16.34 9.64
N GLU A 20 20.09 15.49 8.71
CA GLU A 20 19.45 15.37 7.38
C GLU A 20 18.04 14.81 7.50
N ILE A 21 17.83 13.78 8.32
CA ILE A 21 16.49 13.22 8.58
C ILE A 21 15.56 14.32 9.10
N ASN A 22 15.98 15.08 10.11
CA ASN A 22 15.18 16.15 10.66
C ASN A 22 14.87 17.26 9.62
N ALA A 23 15.86 17.64 8.82
CA ALA A 23 15.64 18.61 7.76
C ALA A 23 14.63 18.12 6.70
N PHE A 24 14.67 16.83 6.33
CA PHE A 24 13.67 16.24 5.46
C PHE A 24 12.28 16.16 6.12
N LYS A 25 12.21 15.76 7.38
CA LYS A 25 10.93 15.74 8.14
C LYS A 25 10.28 17.11 8.14
N ASP A 26 11.01 18.18 8.45
CA ASP A 26 10.49 19.55 8.47
C ASP A 26 9.97 20.00 7.09
N ARG A 27 10.69 19.67 6.03
CA ARG A 27 10.26 19.98 4.66
C ARG A 27 8.99 19.21 4.27
N ILE A 28 8.91 17.92 4.64
CA ILE A 28 7.73 17.09 4.36
C ILE A 28 6.53 17.60 5.13
N LYS A 29 6.68 17.96 6.43
CA LYS A 29 5.62 18.57 7.24
C LYS A 29 5.04 19.82 6.58
N ALA A 30 5.92 20.71 6.11
CA ALA A 30 5.49 21.93 5.41
C ALA A 30 4.73 21.62 4.11
N LEU A 31 5.15 20.57 3.37
CA LEU A 31 4.46 20.14 2.15
C LEU A 31 3.11 19.48 2.44
N LEU A 32 3.00 18.64 3.47
CA LEU A 32 1.73 18.03 3.87
C LEU A 32 0.67 19.09 4.17
N ILE A 33 1.04 20.13 4.91
CA ILE A 33 0.15 21.27 5.22
C ILE A 33 -0.23 22.02 3.93
N LYS A 34 0.77 22.38 3.12
CA LYS A 34 0.56 23.15 1.89
C LYS A 34 -0.35 22.45 0.89
N GLU A 35 -0.21 21.14 0.75
CA GLU A 35 -0.90 20.33 -0.25
C GLU A 35 -2.20 19.69 0.29
N ASP A 36 -2.63 20.08 1.48
CA ASP A 36 -3.77 19.47 2.18
C ASP A 36 -3.67 17.93 2.13
N ALA A 37 -2.56 17.41 2.65
CA ALA A 37 -2.20 16.01 2.54
C ALA A 37 -2.04 15.32 3.90
N ALA A 38 -2.52 14.08 4.00
CA ALA A 38 -2.26 13.18 5.10
C ALA A 38 -1.27 12.09 4.69
N LEU A 39 -0.31 11.79 5.58
CA LEU A 39 0.64 10.71 5.41
C LEU A 39 0.13 9.46 6.13
N VAL A 40 0.01 8.36 5.40
CA VAL A 40 -0.26 7.03 5.97
C VAL A 40 0.93 6.12 5.70
N ALA A 41 1.44 5.46 6.72
CA ALA A 41 2.63 4.64 6.64
C ALA A 41 2.34 3.20 7.08
N HIS A 42 2.83 2.23 6.31
CA HIS A 42 2.78 0.84 6.74
C HIS A 42 3.84 0.61 7.83
N TYR A 43 3.52 -0.19 8.84
CA TYR A 43 4.41 -0.48 9.97
C TYR A 43 5.71 -1.24 9.59
N TYR A 44 5.90 -1.58 8.32
CA TYR A 44 7.18 -2.10 7.78
C TYR A 44 8.09 -1.01 7.19
N THR A 45 7.65 0.25 7.19
CA THR A 45 8.49 1.35 6.72
C THR A 45 9.52 1.73 7.77
N ASP A 46 10.51 2.52 7.35
CA ASP A 46 11.52 3.07 8.25
C ASP A 46 10.90 3.86 9.42
N ASP A 47 11.48 3.76 10.61
CA ASP A 47 10.98 4.40 11.83
C ASP A 47 10.78 5.90 11.65
N ALA A 48 11.68 6.59 10.93
CA ALA A 48 11.57 8.03 10.68
C ALA A 48 10.33 8.39 9.84
N ILE A 49 9.86 7.48 8.96
CA ILE A 49 8.63 7.66 8.18
C ILE A 49 7.41 7.43 9.07
N GLN A 50 7.45 6.41 9.92
CA GLN A 50 6.39 6.12 10.88
C GLN A 50 6.20 7.29 11.86
N GLU A 51 7.27 7.76 12.49
CA GLU A 51 7.25 8.94 13.36
C GLU A 51 6.68 10.16 12.63
N LEU A 52 7.11 10.40 11.39
CA LEU A 52 6.61 11.51 10.59
C LEU A 52 5.09 11.43 10.35
N ALA A 53 4.55 10.23 10.10
CA ALA A 53 3.11 10.04 9.94
C ALA A 53 2.37 10.35 11.24
N GLU A 54 2.80 9.81 12.37
CA GLU A 54 2.17 10.01 13.68
C GLU A 54 2.23 11.48 14.12
N GLU A 55 3.39 12.12 13.99
CA GLU A 55 3.60 13.52 14.37
C GLU A 55 2.74 14.52 13.58
N ASN A 56 2.23 14.13 12.41
CA ASN A 56 1.42 15.00 11.54
C ASN A 56 -0.05 14.56 11.46
N GLY A 57 -0.53 13.80 12.45
CA GLY A 57 -1.93 13.38 12.49
C GLY A 57 -2.30 12.36 11.41
N GLY A 58 -1.30 11.66 10.88
CA GLY A 58 -1.47 10.55 9.97
C GLY A 58 -1.71 9.23 10.69
N CYS A 59 -1.43 8.10 10.02
CA CYS A 59 -1.67 6.76 10.55
C CYS A 59 -0.49 5.84 10.23
N VAL A 60 -0.09 5.05 11.23
CA VAL A 60 0.83 3.91 11.05
C VAL A 60 0.06 2.63 11.35
N SER A 61 -0.11 1.76 10.37
CA SER A 61 -0.91 0.55 10.54
C SER A 61 -0.68 -0.50 9.45
N ASP A 62 -1.55 -1.51 9.44
CA ASP A 62 -1.66 -2.45 8.31
C ASP A 62 -2.39 -1.81 7.10
N SER A 63 -2.37 -2.52 5.98
CA SER A 63 -2.91 -2.03 4.72
C SER A 63 -4.41 -1.70 4.76
N LEU A 64 -5.19 -2.43 5.53
CA LEU A 64 -6.64 -2.21 5.62
C LEU A 64 -6.96 -0.97 6.46
N GLU A 65 -6.32 -0.84 7.62
CA GLU A 65 -6.54 0.31 8.49
C GLU A 65 -5.99 1.60 7.90
N MET A 66 -4.86 1.54 7.18
CA MET A 66 -4.35 2.68 6.38
C MET A 66 -5.40 3.17 5.38
N ALA A 67 -6.05 2.25 4.67
CA ALA A 67 -7.08 2.58 3.68
C ALA A 67 -8.36 3.13 4.35
N ARG A 68 -8.77 2.57 5.50
CA ARG A 68 -9.89 3.08 6.30
C ARG A 68 -9.63 4.47 6.86
N PHE A 69 -8.44 4.71 7.40
CA PHE A 69 -8.03 6.03 7.84
C PHE A 69 -8.07 7.02 6.67
N GLY A 70 -7.47 6.64 5.54
CA GLY A 70 -7.44 7.45 4.34
C GLY A 70 -8.84 7.87 3.84
N SER A 71 -9.85 6.99 3.97
CA SER A 71 -11.22 7.31 3.57
C SER A 71 -11.94 8.27 4.53
N LYS A 72 -11.48 8.38 5.79
CA LYS A 72 -12.13 9.19 6.82
C LYS A 72 -11.44 10.53 7.07
N VAL A 73 -10.13 10.61 6.82
CA VAL A 73 -9.36 11.85 7.04
C VAL A 73 -9.85 12.96 6.11
N ASP A 74 -9.96 14.17 6.65
CA ASP A 74 -10.44 15.34 5.90
C ASP A 74 -9.31 16.02 5.10
N ALA A 75 -8.54 15.24 4.36
CA ALA A 75 -7.47 15.71 3.49
C ALA A 75 -7.80 15.35 2.03
N SER A 76 -7.51 16.25 1.11
CA SER A 76 -7.75 16.04 -0.34
C SER A 76 -6.69 15.13 -0.98
N THR A 77 -5.54 14.97 -0.32
CA THR A 77 -4.42 14.18 -0.79
C THR A 77 -3.99 13.16 0.25
N LEU A 78 -3.74 11.93 -0.18
CA LEU A 78 -3.12 10.87 0.63
C LEU A 78 -1.72 10.56 0.12
N VAL A 79 -0.74 10.59 1.00
CA VAL A 79 0.61 10.08 0.72
C VAL A 79 0.72 8.71 1.38
N VAL A 80 0.85 7.67 0.56
CA VAL A 80 0.89 6.27 1.04
C VAL A 80 2.32 5.77 1.01
N ALA A 81 2.94 5.66 2.18
CA ALA A 81 4.24 5.03 2.37
C ALA A 81 4.04 3.53 2.61
N GLY A 82 4.14 2.75 1.53
CA GLY A 82 3.93 1.31 1.53
C GLY A 82 4.17 0.74 0.13
N VAL A 83 3.69 -0.48 -0.10
CA VAL A 83 3.79 -1.14 -1.41
C VAL A 83 2.60 -0.79 -2.31
N LYS A 84 2.77 -0.98 -3.62
CA LYS A 84 1.88 -0.52 -4.68
C LYS A 84 0.39 -0.81 -4.43
N PHE A 85 0.02 -2.06 -4.09
CA PHE A 85 -1.37 -2.44 -3.88
C PHE A 85 -2.05 -1.65 -2.74
N MET A 86 -1.29 -1.12 -1.77
CA MET A 86 -1.82 -0.30 -0.67
C MET A 86 -2.29 1.06 -1.18
N GLY A 87 -1.49 1.70 -2.03
CA GLY A 87 -1.90 2.94 -2.70
C GLY A 87 -3.08 2.74 -3.64
N GLU A 88 -3.10 1.63 -4.39
CA GLU A 88 -4.24 1.24 -5.22
C GLU A 88 -5.51 1.04 -4.39
N THR A 89 -5.41 0.34 -3.25
CA THR A 89 -6.54 0.14 -2.33
C THR A 89 -7.03 1.47 -1.75
N ALA A 90 -6.12 2.36 -1.33
CA ALA A 90 -6.47 3.68 -0.86
C ALA A 90 -7.21 4.49 -1.94
N LYS A 91 -6.78 4.39 -3.21
CA LYS A 91 -7.45 5.06 -4.33
C LYS A 91 -8.83 4.48 -4.65
N ILE A 92 -8.99 3.16 -4.55
CA ILE A 92 -10.30 2.49 -4.74
C ILE A 92 -11.31 2.96 -3.67
N LEU A 93 -10.88 3.06 -2.41
CA LEU A 93 -11.75 3.46 -1.30
C LEU A 93 -11.96 4.97 -1.18
N SER A 94 -11.14 5.77 -1.84
CA SER A 94 -11.20 7.23 -1.84
C SER A 94 -10.98 7.78 -3.26
N PRO A 95 -11.92 7.51 -4.19
CA PRO A 95 -11.73 7.84 -5.60
C PRO A 95 -11.64 9.35 -5.87
N GLU A 96 -12.17 10.19 -4.99
CA GLU A 96 -12.12 11.63 -5.05
C GLU A 96 -10.76 12.21 -4.65
N LYS A 97 -9.99 11.50 -3.82
CA LYS A 97 -8.72 11.98 -3.30
C LYS A 97 -7.56 11.74 -4.29
N ARG A 98 -6.59 12.61 -4.26
CA ARG A 98 -5.30 12.38 -4.92
C ARG A 98 -4.46 11.44 -4.06
N VAL A 99 -4.09 10.28 -4.59
CA VAL A 99 -3.22 9.32 -3.89
C VAL A 99 -1.84 9.35 -4.50
N LEU A 100 -0.84 9.61 -3.69
CA LEU A 100 0.57 9.67 -4.06
C LEU A 100 1.34 8.57 -3.34
N MET A 101 2.34 8.02 -4.01
CA MET A 101 3.28 7.06 -3.44
C MET A 101 4.72 7.50 -3.74
N PRO A 102 5.66 7.31 -2.81
CA PRO A 102 7.09 7.62 -3.05
C PRO A 102 7.68 6.85 -4.23
N THR A 103 7.25 5.61 -4.42
CA THR A 103 7.60 4.75 -5.56
C THR A 103 6.48 3.78 -5.87
N LEU A 104 6.33 3.42 -7.15
CA LEU A 104 5.44 2.36 -7.62
C LEU A 104 6.18 1.03 -7.83
N GLU A 105 7.49 1.01 -7.63
CA GLU A 105 8.33 -0.19 -7.77
C GLU A 105 8.30 -1.09 -6.53
N ALA A 106 7.92 -0.52 -5.37
CA ALA A 106 7.75 -1.30 -4.16
C ALA A 106 6.52 -2.19 -4.28
N THR A 107 6.73 -3.49 -4.36
CA THR A 107 5.69 -4.51 -4.59
C THR A 107 5.67 -5.55 -3.46
N CYS A 108 4.69 -6.44 -3.51
CA CYS A 108 4.53 -7.55 -2.58
C CYS A 108 4.58 -8.87 -3.37
N SER A 109 5.22 -9.89 -2.80
CA SER A 109 5.29 -11.23 -3.42
C SER A 109 3.92 -11.85 -3.67
N LEU A 110 2.93 -11.56 -2.83
CA LEU A 110 1.55 -12.03 -3.01
C LEU A 110 0.88 -11.35 -4.22
N ASP A 111 1.14 -10.05 -4.43
CA ASP A 111 0.66 -9.31 -5.60
C ASP A 111 1.32 -9.83 -6.88
N LEU A 112 2.64 -9.99 -6.87
CA LEU A 112 3.40 -10.55 -7.98
C LEU A 112 3.03 -12.01 -8.30
N GLY A 113 2.62 -12.77 -7.31
CA GLY A 113 2.17 -14.16 -7.45
C GLY A 113 0.75 -14.33 -7.98
N CYS A 114 0.04 -13.22 -8.27
CA CYS A 114 -1.31 -13.23 -8.83
C CYS A 114 -1.41 -12.30 -10.06
N PRO A 115 -0.75 -12.66 -11.19
CA PRO A 115 -0.81 -11.89 -12.43
C PRO A 115 -2.23 -11.85 -12.98
N ILE A 116 -2.68 -10.67 -13.41
CA ILE A 116 -4.07 -10.46 -13.85
C ILE A 116 -4.48 -11.36 -15.02
N ASP A 117 -3.59 -11.62 -15.96
CA ASP A 117 -3.91 -12.42 -17.15
C ASP A 117 -4.18 -13.89 -16.77
N GLU A 118 -3.33 -14.48 -15.92
CA GLU A 118 -3.50 -15.85 -15.42
C GLU A 118 -4.74 -15.95 -14.53
N PHE A 119 -4.93 -14.97 -13.64
CA PHE A 119 -6.08 -14.90 -12.77
C PHE A 119 -7.39 -14.78 -13.57
N SER A 120 -7.44 -13.91 -14.58
CA SER A 120 -8.63 -13.75 -15.44
C SER A 120 -8.95 -15.03 -16.20
N HIS A 121 -7.92 -15.67 -16.78
CA HIS A 121 -8.10 -16.93 -17.46
C HIS A 121 -8.68 -18.03 -16.55
N PHE A 122 -8.19 -18.11 -15.31
CA PHE A 122 -8.75 -19.04 -14.33
C PHE A 122 -10.21 -18.73 -13.99
N CYS A 123 -10.56 -17.47 -13.75
CA CYS A 123 -11.93 -17.05 -13.48
C CYS A 123 -12.88 -17.38 -14.64
N ASP A 124 -12.43 -17.20 -15.90
CA ASP A 124 -13.23 -17.48 -17.09
C ASP A 124 -13.55 -18.98 -17.27
N GLN A 125 -12.72 -19.85 -16.68
CA GLN A 125 -12.98 -21.30 -16.65
C GLN A 125 -14.00 -21.71 -15.57
N HIS A 126 -14.30 -20.79 -14.63
CA HIS A 126 -15.20 -21.05 -13.50
C HIS A 126 -16.26 -19.95 -13.34
N PRO A 127 -17.09 -19.70 -14.38
CA PRO A 127 -18.01 -18.55 -14.40
C PRO A 127 -19.16 -18.65 -13.38
N ASP A 128 -19.35 -19.82 -12.80
CA ASP A 128 -20.38 -20.11 -11.77
C ASP A 128 -19.88 -19.91 -10.34
N ARG A 129 -18.62 -19.48 -10.17
CA ARG A 129 -18.00 -19.30 -8.87
C ARG A 129 -17.93 -17.83 -8.46
N THR A 130 -18.18 -17.59 -7.17
CA THR A 130 -17.88 -16.29 -6.55
C THR A 130 -16.36 -16.11 -6.42
N VAL A 131 -15.87 -14.98 -6.85
CA VAL A 131 -14.43 -14.67 -6.86
C VAL A 131 -14.07 -13.88 -5.62
N VAL A 132 -13.33 -14.50 -4.71
CA VAL A 132 -12.82 -13.88 -3.47
C VAL A 132 -11.32 -13.75 -3.58
N VAL A 133 -10.79 -12.53 -3.38
CA VAL A 133 -9.35 -12.28 -3.44
C VAL A 133 -8.82 -11.69 -2.13
N TYR A 134 -7.58 -11.96 -1.86
CA TYR A 134 -6.88 -11.34 -0.74
C TYR A 134 -6.49 -9.89 -1.08
N ALA A 135 -6.49 -9.01 -0.08
CA ALA A 135 -6.23 -7.58 -0.27
C ALA A 135 -4.86 -7.27 -0.92
N ASN A 136 -3.87 -8.17 -0.75
CA ASN A 136 -2.53 -8.03 -1.30
C ASN A 136 -2.47 -8.45 -2.79
N THR A 137 -3.29 -7.82 -3.62
CA THR A 137 -3.37 -8.03 -5.07
C THR A 137 -3.50 -6.69 -5.77
N SER A 138 -3.24 -6.66 -7.07
CA SER A 138 -3.36 -5.44 -7.88
C SER A 138 -4.80 -4.93 -7.99
N ALA A 139 -4.96 -3.66 -8.34
CA ALA A 139 -6.27 -3.08 -8.64
C ALA A 139 -6.98 -3.82 -9.77
N ALA A 140 -6.24 -4.33 -10.76
CA ALA A 140 -6.79 -5.11 -11.87
C ALA A 140 -7.41 -6.43 -11.39
N VAL A 141 -6.74 -7.15 -10.49
CA VAL A 141 -7.27 -8.38 -9.86
C VAL A 141 -8.50 -8.06 -9.01
N LYS A 142 -8.46 -6.98 -8.22
CA LYS A 142 -9.62 -6.51 -7.42
C LYS A 142 -10.83 -6.17 -8.30
N ALA A 143 -10.61 -5.55 -9.45
CA ALA A 143 -11.68 -5.21 -10.38
C ALA A 143 -12.39 -6.43 -11.00
N ARG A 144 -11.75 -7.60 -10.97
CA ARG A 144 -12.27 -8.88 -11.45
C ARG A 144 -12.92 -9.70 -10.34
N SER A 145 -12.83 -9.28 -9.09
CA SER A 145 -13.33 -10.01 -7.92
C SER A 145 -14.69 -9.50 -7.45
N ASP A 146 -15.46 -10.40 -6.82
CA ASP A 146 -16.70 -10.05 -6.13
C ASP A 146 -16.43 -9.55 -4.71
N TRP A 147 -15.40 -10.12 -4.06
CA TRP A 147 -15.02 -9.78 -2.69
C TRP A 147 -13.50 -9.62 -2.54
N VAL A 148 -13.12 -8.62 -1.76
CA VAL A 148 -11.72 -8.40 -1.33
C VAL A 148 -11.66 -8.56 0.17
N VAL A 149 -10.85 -9.52 0.65
CA VAL A 149 -10.79 -9.91 2.07
C VAL A 149 -9.38 -9.83 2.62
N THR A 150 -9.30 -9.80 3.94
CA THR A 150 -8.07 -10.06 4.71
C THR A 150 -8.25 -11.33 5.54
N SER A 151 -7.18 -11.83 6.15
CA SER A 151 -7.25 -13.04 6.99
C SER A 151 -8.30 -12.96 8.10
N SER A 152 -8.54 -11.76 8.62
CA SER A 152 -9.48 -11.56 9.74
C SER A 152 -10.95 -11.77 9.37
N ILE A 153 -11.31 -11.58 8.11
CA ILE A 153 -12.72 -11.67 7.65
C ILE A 153 -12.97 -12.78 6.62
N ALA A 154 -11.91 -13.46 6.18
CA ALA A 154 -12.02 -14.46 5.11
C ALA A 154 -13.01 -15.59 5.45
N LEU A 155 -13.05 -16.05 6.70
CA LEU A 155 -13.97 -17.10 7.15
C LEU A 155 -15.44 -16.64 7.25
N GLU A 156 -15.68 -15.33 7.40
CA GLU A 156 -17.04 -14.78 7.45
C GLU A 156 -17.66 -14.62 6.06
N VAL A 157 -16.80 -14.52 5.04
CA VAL A 157 -17.19 -14.32 3.64
C VAL A 157 -17.28 -15.66 2.89
N ALA A 158 -16.49 -16.66 3.29
CA ALA A 158 -16.50 -18.00 2.66
C ALA A 158 -17.67 -18.87 3.13
#